data_5e178f14fd7abdce8b44bec711c39113
#
_entry.id   5e178f14fd7abdce8b44bec711c39113
#
_cell.length_a   1.000
_cell.length_b   1.000
_cell.length_c   1.000
_cell.angle_alpha   90.00
_cell.angle_beta   90.00
_cell.angle_gamma   90.00
#
_symmetry.space_group_name_H-M   'P 1'
#
loop_
_entity.id
_entity.type
_entity.pdbx_description
1 polymer ?
#
loop_
_entity_poly.entity_id
_entity_poly.type
_entity_poly.pdbx_seq_one_letter_code
_entity_poly.pdbx_strand_id
1 'polypeptide(L)'
;GDDLLVWVRGDYLISGATLNRFFALHVVALPIVLIALVVLHILALHEVGSNNPDGVDIKKNKDANGVPIDGVPFHPYYTLYHDLGGIVVFLFVFCAIVFFAPEMGGYFLEIANFQEADSLKTPEHVPPVWYYTPFYSMLRAVTYPLFGIDAKFWGMLVMFGAIAILFVLPWLDKSPVKSMRYKGKFSRTALLLFVVAFLILGVLGTQSVSPAKTLLAQLMTVVYFGYFFAMPWY
;
A
#
# COMPACT_ATOMS: atom_id res chain seq x y z
N GLY A 1 8.07 11.89 25.90
CA GLY A 1 8.89 11.49 24.82
C GLY A 1 9.84 10.36 25.12
N ASP A 2 10.84 10.60 25.95
CA ASP A 2 11.96 9.66 26.13
C ASP A 2 11.56 8.35 26.80
N ASP A 3 10.67 8.40 27.78
CA ASP A 3 10.16 7.20 28.46
C ASP A 3 9.44 6.23 27.49
N LEU A 4 8.64 6.77 26.56
CA LEU A 4 7.98 5.96 25.54
C LEU A 4 9.01 5.33 24.60
N LEU A 5 10.05 6.08 24.24
CA LEU A 5 11.11 5.58 23.37
C LEU A 5 11.89 4.44 24.04
N VAL A 6 12.25 4.61 25.31
CA VAL A 6 12.91 3.56 26.13
C VAL A 6 12.00 2.35 26.28
N TRP A 7 10.71 2.57 26.51
CA TRP A 7 9.74 1.47 26.61
C TRP A 7 9.62 0.68 25.30
N VAL A 8 9.53 1.34 24.14
CA VAL A 8 9.46 0.68 22.82
C VAL A 8 10.75 -0.08 22.51
N ARG A 9 11.90 0.53 22.74
CA ARG A 9 13.22 -0.11 22.53
C ARG A 9 13.48 -1.25 23.51
N GLY A 10 12.96 -1.14 24.74
CA GLY A 10 13.26 -2.05 25.86
C GLY A 10 14.59 -1.81 26.52
N ASP A 11 15.30 -0.74 26.11
CA ASP A 11 16.59 -0.32 26.64
C ASP A 11 16.80 1.17 26.27
N TYR A 12 17.78 1.81 26.91
CA TYR A 12 18.21 3.18 26.58
C TYR A 12 18.82 3.28 25.19
N LEU A 13 19.47 2.21 24.72
CA LEU A 13 20.06 2.08 23.39
C LEU A 13 19.38 0.97 22.58
N ILE A 14 19.62 0.96 21.28
CA ILE A 14 19.24 -0.17 20.44
C ILE A 14 20.12 -1.37 20.81
N SER A 15 19.51 -2.42 21.35
CA SER A 15 20.19 -3.58 21.93
C SER A 15 19.51 -4.89 21.51
N GLY A 16 19.98 -6.00 22.08
CA GLY A 16 19.34 -7.30 21.92
C GLY A 16 17.87 -7.32 22.36
N ALA A 17 17.49 -6.54 23.37
CA ALA A 17 16.11 -6.41 23.81
C ALA A 17 15.23 -5.79 22.70
N THR A 18 15.74 -4.75 22.02
CA THR A 18 15.07 -4.14 20.87
C THR A 18 14.89 -5.14 19.73
N LEU A 19 15.95 -5.84 19.37
CA LEU A 19 15.95 -6.83 18.31
C LEU A 19 14.92 -7.94 18.57
N ASN A 20 14.91 -8.50 19.78
CA ASN A 20 13.97 -9.55 20.15
C ASN A 20 12.51 -9.11 20.09
N ARG A 21 12.20 -7.89 20.51
CA ARG A 21 10.83 -7.34 20.46
C ARG A 21 10.35 -7.17 19.03
N PHE A 22 11.16 -6.57 18.18
CA PHE A 22 10.80 -6.36 16.78
C PHE A 22 10.80 -7.67 15.98
N PHE A 23 11.68 -8.62 16.31
CA PHE A 23 11.66 -9.96 15.73
C PHE A 23 10.35 -10.69 16.08
N ALA A 24 9.96 -10.70 17.35
CA ALA A 24 8.71 -11.34 17.79
C ALA A 24 7.47 -10.68 17.13
N LEU A 25 7.47 -9.35 17.03
CA LEU A 25 6.42 -8.62 16.34
C LEU A 25 6.35 -9.03 14.86
N HIS A 26 7.48 -9.04 14.16
CA HIS A 26 7.53 -9.30 12.71
C HIS A 26 7.22 -10.75 12.35
N VAL A 27 7.74 -11.72 13.13
CA VAL A 27 7.65 -13.16 12.80
C VAL A 27 6.38 -13.80 13.35
N VAL A 28 5.82 -13.29 14.45
CA VAL A 28 4.67 -13.90 15.12
C VAL A 28 3.44 -13.00 15.05
N ALA A 29 3.52 -11.81 15.66
CA ALA A 29 2.33 -10.98 15.85
C ALA A 29 1.76 -10.47 14.52
N LEU A 30 2.58 -9.91 13.63
CA LEU A 30 2.12 -9.38 12.35
C LEU A 30 1.55 -10.47 11.43
N PRO A 31 2.17 -11.66 11.24
CA PRO A 31 1.57 -12.74 10.46
C PRO A 31 0.22 -13.20 10.99
N ILE A 32 0.06 -13.34 12.31
CA ILE A 32 -1.22 -13.75 12.92
C ILE A 32 -2.30 -12.69 12.65
N VAL A 33 -1.99 -11.41 12.86
CA VAL A 33 -2.92 -10.31 12.58
C VAL A 33 -3.27 -10.26 11.09
N LEU A 34 -2.28 -10.44 10.20
CA LEU A 34 -2.52 -10.48 8.76
C LEU A 34 -3.48 -11.60 8.37
N ILE A 35 -3.26 -12.83 8.87
CA ILE A 35 -4.15 -13.97 8.60
C ILE A 35 -5.57 -13.66 9.09
N ALA A 36 -5.72 -13.13 10.30
CA ALA A 36 -7.02 -12.77 10.84
C ALA A 36 -7.74 -11.72 9.97
N LEU A 37 -7.00 -10.68 9.52
CA LEU A 37 -7.55 -9.66 8.64
C LEU A 37 -7.93 -10.21 7.27
N VAL A 38 -7.13 -11.13 6.70
CA VAL A 38 -7.46 -11.83 5.44
C VAL A 38 -8.77 -12.62 5.58
N VAL A 39 -8.92 -13.38 6.67
CA VAL A 39 -10.16 -14.14 6.92
C VAL A 39 -11.36 -13.21 7.00
N LEU A 40 -11.28 -12.12 7.77
CA LEU A 40 -12.36 -11.14 7.89
C LEU A 40 -12.66 -10.46 6.53
N HIS A 41 -11.64 -10.15 5.75
CA HIS A 41 -11.79 -9.54 4.42
C HIS A 41 -12.52 -10.46 3.45
N ILE A 42 -12.16 -11.74 3.41
CA ILE A 42 -12.83 -12.74 2.56
C ILE A 42 -14.26 -13.00 3.03
N LEU A 43 -14.53 -13.06 4.33
CA LEU A 43 -15.89 -13.16 4.85
C LEU A 43 -16.76 -11.97 4.41
N ALA A 44 -16.24 -10.75 4.52
CA ALA A 44 -16.93 -9.56 4.05
C ALA A 44 -17.19 -9.58 2.54
N LEU A 45 -16.21 -10.06 1.74
CA LEU A 45 -16.38 -10.23 0.30
C LEU A 45 -17.50 -11.24 -0.03
N HIS A 46 -17.56 -12.36 0.70
CA HIS A 46 -18.60 -13.37 0.50
C HIS A 46 -19.99 -12.85 0.89
N GLU A 47 -20.07 -11.95 1.87
CA GLU A 47 -21.34 -11.32 2.27
C GLU A 47 -21.89 -10.43 1.14
N VAL A 48 -21.10 -9.51 0.60
CA VAL A 48 -21.55 -8.55 -0.40
C VAL A 48 -21.43 -9.04 -1.85
N GLY A 49 -20.52 -9.98 -2.12
CA GLY A 49 -20.19 -10.45 -3.47
C GLY A 49 -19.18 -9.55 -4.19
N SER A 50 -18.59 -10.09 -5.25
CA SER A 50 -17.63 -9.37 -6.10
C SER A 50 -18.34 -8.31 -6.95
N ASN A 51 -17.68 -7.17 -7.15
CA ASN A 51 -18.12 -6.16 -8.09
C ASN A 51 -17.77 -6.60 -9.54
N ASN A 52 -18.39 -5.96 -10.53
CA ASN A 52 -18.12 -6.20 -11.95
C ASN A 52 -17.99 -4.88 -12.71
N PRO A 53 -17.48 -4.89 -13.96
CA PRO A 53 -17.26 -3.67 -14.74
C PRO A 53 -18.52 -2.83 -14.99
N ASP A 54 -19.70 -3.46 -14.96
CA ASP A 54 -20.97 -2.78 -15.20
C ASP A 54 -21.68 -2.32 -13.92
N GLY A 55 -21.16 -2.74 -12.75
CA GLY A 55 -21.72 -2.36 -11.44
C GLY A 55 -23.03 -3.07 -11.12
N VAL A 56 -23.34 -4.17 -11.78
CA VAL A 56 -24.57 -4.96 -11.57
C VAL A 56 -24.48 -5.67 -10.22
N ASP A 57 -25.55 -5.60 -9.42
CA ASP A 57 -25.70 -6.37 -8.20
C ASP A 57 -26.13 -7.79 -8.52
N ILE A 58 -25.16 -8.70 -8.71
CA ILE A 58 -25.40 -10.08 -9.11
C ILE A 58 -26.22 -10.88 -8.11
N LYS A 59 -26.18 -10.54 -6.82
CA LYS A 59 -26.98 -11.23 -5.80
C LYS A 59 -28.47 -10.90 -5.87
N LYS A 60 -28.80 -9.73 -6.40
CA LYS A 60 -30.19 -9.31 -6.61
C LYS A 60 -30.73 -9.67 -7.99
N ASN A 61 -29.87 -9.96 -8.96
CA ASN A 61 -30.24 -10.25 -10.33
C ASN A 61 -30.05 -11.75 -10.64
N LYS A 62 -31.03 -12.55 -10.20
CA LYS A 62 -31.01 -14.00 -10.28
C LYS A 62 -32.21 -14.52 -11.09
N ASP A 63 -32.03 -15.68 -11.72
CA ASP A 63 -33.12 -16.43 -12.34
C ASP A 63 -34.01 -17.13 -11.29
N ALA A 64 -35.05 -17.86 -11.80
CA ALA A 64 -35.98 -18.61 -10.95
C ALA A 64 -35.30 -19.72 -10.11
N ASN A 65 -34.13 -20.18 -10.52
CA ASN A 65 -33.35 -21.21 -9.83
C ASN A 65 -32.33 -20.62 -8.83
N GLY A 66 -32.30 -19.28 -8.69
CA GLY A 66 -31.34 -18.57 -7.82
C GLY A 66 -29.94 -18.40 -8.41
N VAL A 67 -29.77 -18.67 -9.71
CA VAL A 67 -28.51 -18.51 -10.43
C VAL A 67 -28.40 -17.05 -10.95
N PRO A 68 -27.26 -16.35 -10.72
CA PRO A 68 -27.07 -15.02 -11.28
C PRO A 68 -27.19 -14.99 -12.80
N ILE A 69 -28.02 -14.07 -13.32
CA ILE A 69 -28.28 -13.95 -14.77
C ILE A 69 -27.06 -13.39 -15.51
N ASP A 70 -26.35 -12.45 -14.84
CA ASP A 70 -25.14 -11.82 -15.39
C ASP A 70 -23.90 -12.46 -14.77
N GLY A 71 -23.57 -13.64 -15.24
CA GLY A 71 -22.44 -14.39 -14.74
C GLY A 71 -22.01 -15.51 -15.66
N VAL A 72 -20.82 -16.05 -15.39
CA VAL A 72 -20.32 -17.28 -16.01
C VAL A 72 -20.03 -18.30 -14.91
N PRO A 73 -20.10 -19.62 -15.21
CA PRO A 73 -19.72 -20.64 -14.23
C PRO A 73 -18.32 -20.42 -13.70
N PHE A 74 -18.13 -20.56 -12.38
CA PHE A 74 -16.81 -20.41 -11.78
C PHE A 74 -15.84 -21.47 -12.30
N HIS A 75 -16.29 -22.71 -12.37
CA HIS A 75 -15.54 -23.81 -12.99
C HIS A 75 -16.06 -24.07 -14.40
N PRO A 76 -15.20 -24.24 -15.43
CA PRO A 76 -13.73 -24.23 -15.45
C PRO A 76 -13.13 -22.84 -15.72
N TYR A 77 -13.94 -21.79 -15.95
CA TYR A 77 -13.47 -20.51 -16.46
C TYR A 77 -12.47 -19.83 -15.50
N TYR A 78 -12.82 -19.73 -14.23
CA TYR A 78 -11.95 -19.10 -13.24
C TYR A 78 -10.98 -20.09 -12.59
N THR A 79 -11.43 -21.30 -12.29
CA THR A 79 -10.57 -22.31 -11.62
C THR A 79 -9.41 -22.79 -12.49
N LEU A 80 -9.62 -23.01 -13.79
CA LEU A 80 -8.59 -23.55 -14.69
C LEU A 80 -7.98 -22.48 -15.58
N TYR A 81 -8.80 -21.72 -16.31
CA TYR A 81 -8.28 -20.82 -17.33
C TYR A 81 -7.68 -19.52 -16.75
N HIS A 82 -8.21 -19.02 -15.63
CA HIS A 82 -7.69 -17.84 -14.97
C HIS A 82 -6.75 -18.19 -13.84
N ASP A 83 -7.23 -18.82 -12.78
CA ASP A 83 -6.47 -18.98 -11.55
C ASP A 83 -5.29 -19.96 -11.74
N LEU A 84 -5.55 -21.17 -12.19
CA LEU A 84 -4.49 -22.15 -12.42
C LEU A 84 -3.51 -21.67 -13.50
N GLY A 85 -4.02 -21.20 -14.63
CA GLY A 85 -3.19 -20.67 -15.72
C GLY A 85 -2.33 -19.48 -15.26
N GLY A 86 -2.92 -18.55 -14.55
CA GLY A 86 -2.22 -17.40 -13.99
C GLY A 86 -1.14 -17.79 -12.97
N ILE A 87 -1.46 -18.70 -12.05
CA ILE A 87 -0.50 -19.21 -11.06
C ILE A 87 0.64 -19.95 -11.73
N VAL A 88 0.39 -20.77 -12.73
CA VAL A 88 1.45 -21.50 -13.46
C VAL A 88 2.43 -20.52 -14.12
N VAL A 89 1.92 -19.50 -14.82
CA VAL A 89 2.77 -18.48 -15.44
C VAL A 89 3.54 -17.69 -14.39
N PHE A 90 2.87 -17.28 -13.32
CA PHE A 90 3.51 -16.56 -12.21
C PHE A 90 4.63 -17.39 -11.57
N LEU A 91 4.37 -18.66 -11.24
CA LEU A 91 5.37 -19.52 -10.63
C LEU A 91 6.55 -19.81 -11.57
N PHE A 92 6.29 -19.95 -12.87
CA PHE A 92 7.37 -20.11 -13.85
C PHE A 92 8.31 -18.89 -13.83
N VAL A 93 7.77 -17.67 -13.93
CA VAL A 93 8.56 -16.44 -13.86
C VAL A 93 9.24 -16.28 -12.51
N PHE A 94 8.52 -16.55 -11.42
CA PHE A 94 9.05 -16.48 -10.07
C PHE A 94 10.25 -17.43 -9.88
N CYS A 95 10.11 -18.70 -10.28
CA CYS A 95 11.20 -19.67 -10.21
C CYS A 95 12.38 -19.27 -11.11
N ALA A 96 12.11 -18.76 -12.31
CA ALA A 96 13.17 -18.28 -13.19
C ALA A 96 14.00 -17.17 -12.54
N ILE A 97 13.35 -16.22 -11.87
CA ILE A 97 14.05 -15.14 -11.15
C ILE A 97 14.80 -15.70 -9.94
N VAL A 98 14.12 -16.43 -9.05
CA VAL A 98 14.69 -16.88 -7.76
C VAL A 98 15.90 -17.80 -7.97
N PHE A 99 15.84 -18.70 -8.96
CA PHE A 99 16.91 -19.67 -9.17
C PHE A 99 18.01 -19.23 -10.13
N PHE A 100 17.73 -18.30 -11.04
CA PHE A 100 18.69 -17.94 -12.08
C PHE A 100 19.14 -16.46 -12.04
N ALA A 101 18.34 -15.56 -11.47
CA ALA A 101 18.69 -14.15 -11.42
C ALA A 101 18.11 -13.46 -10.16
N PRO A 102 18.40 -13.94 -8.93
CA PRO A 102 17.75 -13.47 -7.70
C PRO A 102 17.99 -11.99 -7.41
N GLU A 103 19.13 -11.44 -7.86
CA GLU A 103 19.46 -10.05 -7.64
C GLU A 103 18.86 -9.12 -8.69
N MET A 104 18.58 -9.62 -9.91
CA MET A 104 18.10 -8.84 -11.05
C MET A 104 18.82 -7.50 -11.21
N GLY A 105 20.17 -7.50 -11.08
CA GLY A 105 20.98 -6.29 -11.17
C GLY A 105 20.74 -5.29 -10.03
N GLY A 106 20.30 -5.75 -8.87
CA GLY A 106 20.00 -4.92 -7.69
C GLY A 106 18.54 -4.42 -7.59
N TYR A 107 17.66 -4.86 -8.52
CA TYR A 107 16.24 -4.48 -8.44
C TYR A 107 15.47 -5.20 -7.33
N PHE A 108 15.83 -6.46 -7.00
CA PHE A 108 15.14 -7.24 -5.98
C PHE A 108 15.93 -7.35 -4.67
N LEU A 109 17.25 -7.32 -4.75
CA LEU A 109 18.12 -7.28 -3.57
C LEU A 109 18.90 -5.97 -3.55
N GLU A 110 18.70 -5.23 -2.49
CA GLU A 110 19.40 -3.95 -2.30
C GLU A 110 20.85 -4.18 -1.89
N ILE A 111 21.75 -3.37 -2.44
CA ILE A 111 23.20 -3.43 -2.15
C ILE A 111 23.47 -3.27 -0.65
N ALA A 112 22.64 -2.48 0.06
CA ALA A 112 22.76 -2.29 1.50
C ALA A 112 22.62 -3.61 2.29
N ASN A 113 21.92 -4.62 1.77
CA ASN A 113 21.76 -5.91 2.42
C ASN A 113 23.04 -6.76 2.40
N PHE A 114 24.02 -6.42 1.59
CA PHE A 114 25.33 -7.08 1.55
C PHE A 114 26.37 -6.40 2.45
N GLN A 115 26.02 -5.29 3.11
CA GLN A 115 26.91 -4.63 4.07
C GLN A 115 26.78 -5.30 5.43
N GLU A 116 27.91 -5.46 6.10
CA GLU A 116 27.93 -5.94 7.48
C GLU A 116 27.19 -4.98 8.41
N ALA A 117 26.37 -5.54 9.30
CA ALA A 117 25.58 -4.74 10.24
C ALA A 117 26.50 -4.10 11.28
N ASP A 118 26.45 -2.78 11.36
CA ASP A 118 27.12 -2.00 12.40
C ASP A 118 26.07 -1.21 13.20
N SER A 119 25.95 -1.52 14.48
CA SER A 119 25.00 -0.85 15.39
C SER A 119 25.28 0.63 15.60
N LEU A 120 26.47 1.09 15.30
CA LEU A 120 26.93 2.48 15.49
C LEU A 120 26.90 3.30 14.20
N LYS A 121 26.72 2.66 13.05
CA LYS A 121 26.78 3.32 11.75
C LYS A 121 25.59 2.94 10.88
N THR A 122 24.66 3.86 10.68
CA THR A 122 23.58 3.71 9.71
C THR A 122 24.05 4.18 8.33
N PRO A 123 23.82 3.43 7.25
CA PRO A 123 24.09 3.90 5.88
C PRO A 123 23.37 5.22 5.59
N GLU A 124 24.00 6.10 4.81
CA GLU A 124 23.47 7.45 4.55
C GLU A 124 22.12 7.45 3.81
N HIS A 125 21.89 6.42 2.98
CA HIS A 125 20.67 6.31 2.20
C HIS A 125 20.16 4.86 2.23
N VAL A 126 19.10 4.64 3.02
CA VAL A 126 18.39 3.37 3.12
C VAL A 126 16.93 3.61 2.73
N PRO A 127 16.58 3.48 1.44
CA PRO A 127 15.18 3.54 1.04
C PRO A 127 14.43 2.32 1.58
N PRO A 128 13.15 2.47 1.94
CA PRO A 128 12.30 1.31 2.26
C PRO A 128 12.03 0.48 1.00
N VAL A 129 11.45 -0.72 1.18
CA VAL A 129 10.99 -1.56 0.07
C VAL A 129 10.08 -0.78 -0.88
N TRP A 130 10.11 -1.12 -2.17
CA TRP A 130 9.52 -0.34 -3.26
C TRP A 130 8.04 0.05 -3.05
N TYR A 131 7.22 -0.82 -2.48
CA TYR A 131 5.80 -0.52 -2.23
C TYR A 131 5.57 0.48 -1.09
N TYR A 132 6.59 0.75 -0.28
CA TYR A 132 6.52 1.73 0.79
C TYR A 132 7.12 3.09 0.41
N THR A 133 7.86 3.16 -0.69
CA THR A 133 8.54 4.38 -1.14
C THR A 133 7.63 5.58 -1.38
N PRO A 134 6.37 5.44 -1.88
CA PRO A 134 5.46 6.59 -1.99
C PRO A 134 5.19 7.26 -0.64
N PHE A 135 4.92 6.46 0.37
CA PHE A 135 4.64 6.94 1.74
C PHE A 135 5.87 7.57 2.39
N TYR A 136 7.05 6.97 2.18
CA TYR A 136 8.32 7.53 2.62
C TYR A 136 8.62 8.87 1.96
N SER A 137 8.27 9.03 0.70
CA SER A 137 8.37 10.32 0.00
C SER A 137 7.47 11.37 0.63
N MET A 138 6.23 11.03 0.98
CA MET A 138 5.29 11.92 1.69
C MET A 138 5.84 12.34 3.05
N LEU A 139 6.44 11.41 3.83
CA LEU A 139 7.10 11.72 5.10
C LEU A 139 8.17 12.79 4.93
N ARG A 140 9.05 12.63 3.91
CA ARG A 140 10.15 13.56 3.63
C ARG A 140 9.69 14.88 3.00
N ALA A 141 8.49 14.94 2.44
CA ALA A 141 7.93 16.13 1.84
C ALA A 141 7.63 17.24 2.86
N VAL A 142 7.40 16.88 4.13
CA VAL A 142 7.19 17.83 5.20
C VAL A 142 8.52 18.35 5.73
N THR A 143 8.84 19.60 5.43
CA THR A 143 10.15 20.19 5.74
C THR A 143 10.11 21.32 6.77
N TYR A 144 8.92 21.81 7.12
CA TYR A 144 8.76 22.93 8.05
C TYR A 144 8.10 22.48 9.36
N PRO A 145 8.59 22.97 10.50
CA PRO A 145 7.92 22.77 11.78
C PRO A 145 6.61 23.57 11.79
N LEU A 146 5.56 23.01 12.37
CA LEU A 146 4.27 23.67 12.55
C LEU A 146 3.90 23.66 14.04
N PHE A 147 3.33 24.74 14.53
CA PHE A 147 2.87 24.88 15.92
C PHE A 147 3.95 24.55 16.98
N GLY A 148 5.23 24.82 16.68
CA GLY A 148 6.35 24.52 17.58
C GLY A 148 6.74 23.04 17.64
N ILE A 149 6.15 22.19 16.77
CA ILE A 149 6.44 20.75 16.69
C ILE A 149 7.31 20.49 15.46
N ASP A 150 8.30 19.61 15.60
CA ASP A 150 9.27 19.28 14.54
C ASP A 150 8.59 18.75 13.26
N ALA A 151 9.17 19.10 12.11
CA ALA A 151 8.70 18.66 10.79
C ALA A 151 8.63 17.14 10.67
N LYS A 152 9.51 16.39 11.33
CA LYS A 152 9.51 14.92 11.31
C LYS A 152 8.23 14.33 11.89
N PHE A 153 7.70 14.94 12.94
CA PHE A 153 6.43 14.51 13.54
C PHE A 153 5.28 14.68 12.54
N TRP A 154 5.21 15.83 11.89
CA TRP A 154 4.17 16.08 10.87
C TRP A 154 4.34 15.19 9.65
N GLY A 155 5.58 14.94 9.22
CA GLY A 155 5.87 13.98 8.15
C GLY A 155 5.38 12.58 8.49
N MET A 156 5.60 12.13 9.72
CA MET A 156 5.06 10.86 10.21
C MET A 156 3.53 10.82 10.18
N LEU A 157 2.86 11.89 10.62
CA LEU A 157 1.40 11.98 10.56
C LEU A 157 0.88 11.97 9.12
N VAL A 158 1.54 12.63 8.18
CA VAL A 158 1.19 12.59 6.76
C VAL A 158 1.35 11.18 6.20
N MET A 159 2.44 10.51 6.51
CA MET A 159 2.70 9.13 6.08
C MET A 159 1.62 8.16 6.60
N PHE A 160 1.36 8.18 7.90
CA PHE A 160 0.31 7.32 8.49
C PHE A 160 -1.08 7.74 8.03
N GLY A 161 -1.34 9.03 7.88
CA GLY A 161 -2.60 9.56 7.36
C GLY A 161 -2.90 9.10 5.94
N ALA A 162 -1.87 8.97 5.11
CA ALA A 162 -2.02 8.45 3.74
C ALA A 162 -2.50 6.99 3.71
N ILE A 163 -2.12 6.19 4.70
CA ILE A 163 -2.63 4.83 4.85
C ILE A 163 -4.01 4.84 5.54
N ALA A 164 -4.14 5.62 6.61
CA ALA A 164 -5.35 5.68 7.41
C ALA A 164 -6.57 6.19 6.63
N ILE A 165 -6.38 7.06 5.63
CA ILE A 165 -7.47 7.58 4.80
C ILE A 165 -8.20 6.48 4.03
N LEU A 166 -7.53 5.34 3.75
CA LEU A 166 -8.14 4.20 3.09
C LEU A 166 -9.22 3.52 3.97
N PHE A 167 -9.10 3.58 5.30
CA PHE A 167 -10.12 3.05 6.21
C PHE A 167 -11.40 3.87 6.19
N VAL A 168 -11.32 5.16 5.85
CA VAL A 168 -12.49 6.05 5.78
C VAL A 168 -13.06 6.17 4.36
N LEU A 169 -12.48 5.47 3.39
CA LEU A 169 -12.92 5.47 2.00
C LEU A 169 -14.41 5.19 1.80
N PRO A 170 -15.06 4.23 2.51
CA PRO A 170 -16.48 3.96 2.34
C PRO A 170 -17.39 5.16 2.70
N TRP A 171 -16.91 6.07 3.52
CA TRP A 171 -17.66 7.30 3.88
C TRP A 171 -17.31 8.49 3.00
N LEU A 172 -16.15 8.46 2.34
CA LEU A 172 -15.72 9.48 1.39
C LEU A 172 -16.36 9.27 0.00
N ASP A 173 -16.42 8.03 -0.48
CA ASP A 173 -17.07 7.72 -1.77
C ASP A 173 -18.60 7.68 -1.61
N LYS A 174 -19.21 8.82 -1.87
CA LYS A 174 -20.68 8.98 -1.84
C LYS A 174 -21.34 8.72 -3.19
N SER A 175 -20.59 8.31 -4.20
CA SER A 175 -21.11 8.07 -5.54
C SER A 175 -22.12 6.92 -5.53
N PRO A 176 -23.32 7.08 -6.10
CA PRO A 176 -24.27 5.99 -6.28
C PRO A 176 -23.80 5.00 -7.36
N VAL A 177 -22.85 5.40 -8.20
CA VAL A 177 -22.32 4.60 -9.30
C VAL A 177 -21.13 3.78 -8.81
N LYS A 178 -21.29 2.46 -8.81
CA LYS A 178 -20.25 1.53 -8.32
C LYS A 178 -19.08 1.33 -9.31
N SER A 179 -19.36 1.38 -10.62
CA SER A 179 -18.34 1.15 -11.63
C SER A 179 -17.68 2.43 -12.09
N MET A 180 -16.34 2.46 -12.11
CA MET A 180 -15.54 3.56 -12.65
C MET A 180 -15.85 3.83 -14.13
N ARG A 181 -16.33 2.83 -14.87
CA ARG A 181 -16.76 2.98 -16.27
C ARG A 181 -17.84 4.06 -16.42
N TYR A 182 -18.70 4.21 -15.44
CA TYR A 182 -19.86 5.10 -15.47
C TYR A 182 -19.74 6.33 -14.54
N LYS A 183 -18.70 6.44 -13.75
CA LYS A 183 -18.42 7.58 -12.83
C LYS A 183 -18.01 8.87 -13.57
N GLY A 184 -18.29 9.09 -14.80
CA GLY A 184 -18.03 10.35 -15.50
C GLY A 184 -16.54 10.68 -15.75
N LYS A 185 -16.28 11.76 -16.48
CA LYS A 185 -14.91 12.16 -16.89
C LYS A 185 -14.10 12.71 -15.72
N PHE A 186 -14.74 13.45 -14.83
CA PHE A 186 -14.05 14.08 -13.70
C PHE A 186 -13.44 13.02 -12.75
N SER A 187 -14.23 12.03 -12.33
CA SER A 187 -13.74 10.94 -11.48
C SER A 187 -12.60 10.16 -12.11
N ARG A 188 -12.68 9.92 -13.45
CA ARG A 188 -11.62 9.22 -14.18
C ARG A 188 -10.33 10.04 -14.22
N THR A 189 -10.44 11.36 -14.46
CA THR A 189 -9.28 12.25 -14.47
C THR A 189 -8.67 12.35 -13.07
N ALA A 190 -9.48 12.49 -12.03
CA ALA A 190 -9.03 12.51 -10.65
C ALA A 190 -8.28 11.21 -10.28
N LEU A 191 -8.81 10.06 -10.67
CA LEU A 191 -8.14 8.77 -10.47
C LEU A 191 -6.81 8.68 -11.22
N LEU A 192 -6.77 9.15 -12.48
CA LEU A 192 -5.53 9.17 -13.26
C LEU A 192 -4.46 10.05 -12.59
N LEU A 193 -4.84 11.23 -12.14
CA LEU A 193 -3.92 12.13 -11.43
C LEU A 193 -3.42 11.51 -10.12
N PHE A 194 -4.30 10.85 -9.37
CA PHE A 194 -3.93 10.11 -8.18
C PHE A 194 -2.90 9.02 -8.47
N VAL A 195 -3.13 8.19 -9.49
CA VAL A 195 -2.22 7.11 -9.88
C VAL A 195 -0.86 7.68 -10.30
N VAL A 196 -0.86 8.73 -11.14
CA VAL A 196 0.38 9.39 -11.57
C VAL A 196 1.13 9.98 -10.37
N ALA A 197 0.42 10.65 -9.47
CA ALA A 197 1.04 11.20 -8.26
C ALA A 197 1.65 10.11 -7.38
N PHE A 198 0.97 8.98 -7.20
CA PHE A 198 1.45 7.85 -6.43
C PHE A 198 2.72 7.23 -7.03
N LEU A 199 2.76 7.05 -8.35
CA LEU A 199 3.94 6.54 -9.06
C LEU A 199 5.13 7.50 -8.96
N ILE A 200 4.89 8.81 -9.14
CA ILE A 200 5.95 9.83 -8.98
C ILE A 200 6.50 9.81 -7.55
N LEU A 201 5.63 9.76 -6.54
CA LEU A 201 6.04 9.64 -5.14
C LEU A 201 6.87 8.37 -4.90
N GLY A 202 6.50 7.26 -5.54
CA GLY A 202 7.27 6.01 -5.50
C GLY A 202 8.70 6.19 -5.98
N VAL A 203 8.87 6.78 -7.16
CA VAL A 203 10.19 7.08 -7.73
C VAL A 203 10.98 8.06 -6.84
N LEU A 204 10.34 9.12 -6.34
CA LEU A 204 11.00 10.08 -5.46
C LEU A 204 11.45 9.44 -4.14
N GLY A 205 10.73 8.44 -3.65
CA GLY A 205 11.07 7.71 -2.42
C GLY A 205 12.38 6.92 -2.49
N THR A 206 12.79 6.50 -3.68
CA THR A 206 14.06 5.79 -3.91
C THR A 206 15.25 6.73 -4.13
N GLN A 207 15.00 8.02 -4.32
CA GLN A 207 16.04 8.98 -4.70
C GLN A 207 16.52 9.84 -3.53
N SER A 208 17.74 10.36 -3.65
CA SER A 208 18.28 11.37 -2.73
C SER A 208 17.44 12.66 -2.77
N VAL A 209 17.38 13.34 -1.64
CA VAL A 209 16.62 14.59 -1.47
C VAL A 209 17.29 15.75 -2.21
N SER A 210 16.50 16.57 -2.90
CA SER A 210 16.91 17.88 -3.43
C SER A 210 15.74 18.85 -3.38
N PRO A 211 15.96 20.18 -3.41
CA PRO A 211 14.86 21.15 -3.31
C PRO A 211 13.76 20.95 -4.35
N ALA A 212 14.14 20.68 -5.61
CA ALA A 212 13.18 20.42 -6.69
C ALA A 212 12.38 19.15 -6.46
N LYS A 213 13.03 18.06 -6.01
CA LYS A 213 12.35 16.78 -5.70
C LYS A 213 11.43 16.92 -4.50
N THR A 214 11.82 17.70 -3.49
CA THR A 214 10.99 18.00 -2.33
C THR A 214 9.73 18.75 -2.73
N LEU A 215 9.85 19.79 -3.54
CA LEU A 215 8.69 20.54 -4.04
C LEU A 215 7.75 19.63 -4.86
N LEU A 216 8.30 18.79 -5.73
CA LEU A 216 7.51 17.83 -6.48
C LEU A 216 6.80 16.81 -5.57
N ALA A 217 7.48 16.31 -4.54
CA ALA A 217 6.87 15.42 -3.55
C ALA A 217 5.74 16.10 -2.77
N GLN A 218 5.90 17.38 -2.40
CA GLN A 218 4.84 18.18 -1.77
C GLN A 218 3.62 18.30 -2.66
N LEU A 219 3.80 18.68 -3.93
CA LEU A 219 2.72 18.80 -4.91
C LEU A 219 1.99 17.47 -5.11
N MET A 220 2.74 16.36 -5.28
CA MET A 220 2.15 15.04 -5.46
C MET A 220 1.44 14.55 -4.20
N THR A 221 1.92 14.90 -3.01
CA THR A 221 1.25 14.61 -1.74
C THR A 221 -0.10 15.35 -1.65
N VAL A 222 -0.15 16.61 -2.08
CA VAL A 222 -1.41 17.37 -2.14
C VAL A 222 -2.38 16.72 -3.14
N VAL A 223 -1.91 16.29 -4.31
CA VAL A 223 -2.74 15.58 -5.30
C VAL A 223 -3.27 14.28 -4.73
N TYR A 224 -2.43 13.50 -4.03
CA TYR A 224 -2.82 12.26 -3.38
C TYR A 224 -3.98 12.47 -2.39
N PHE A 225 -3.83 13.35 -1.42
CA PHE A 225 -4.88 13.64 -0.45
C PHE A 225 -6.08 14.35 -1.07
N GLY A 226 -5.85 15.23 -2.04
CA GLY A 226 -6.87 15.95 -2.78
C GLY A 226 -7.85 15.00 -3.48
N TYR A 227 -7.36 13.87 -4.02
CA TYR A 227 -8.20 12.83 -4.59
C TYR A 227 -9.24 12.32 -3.58
N PHE A 228 -8.81 11.95 -2.38
CA PHE A 228 -9.70 11.42 -1.35
C PHE A 228 -10.63 12.49 -0.78
N PHE A 229 -10.11 13.67 -0.47
CA PHE A 229 -10.91 14.73 0.11
C PHE A 229 -11.94 15.32 -0.88
N ALA A 230 -11.65 15.31 -2.16
CA ALA A 230 -12.61 15.76 -3.18
C ALA A 230 -13.66 14.68 -3.53
N MET A 231 -13.47 13.44 -3.13
CA MET A 231 -14.32 12.29 -3.48
C MET A 231 -15.81 12.47 -3.13
N PRO A 232 -16.21 13.13 -2.02
CA PRO A 232 -17.62 13.36 -1.71
C PRO A 232 -18.37 14.24 -2.70
N TRP A 233 -17.65 14.97 -3.56
CA TRP A 233 -18.25 15.95 -4.50
C TRP A 233 -18.21 15.51 -5.97
N TYR A 234 -17.70 14.32 -6.29
CA TYR A 234 -17.69 13.83 -7.67
C TYR A 234 -18.05 12.34 -7.83
#